data_5c6d104ab0e2d66607a5fd465de3ba99
#
_entry.id   5c6d104ab0e2d66607a5fd465de3ba99
#
_cell.length_a   1.000
_cell.length_b   1.000
_cell.length_c   1.000
_cell.angle_alpha   90.00
_cell.angle_beta   90.00
_cell.angle_gamma   90.00
#
_symmetry.space_group_name_H-M   'P 1'
#
loop_
_entity.id
_entity.type
_entity.pdbx_description
1 polymer ?
#
loop_
_entity_poly.entity_id
_entity_poly.type
_entity_poly.pdbx_seq_one_letter_code
_entity_poly.pdbx_strand_id
1 'polypeptide(L)'
;MYTADAHCDALLKIAQSDSPLVNIDTLKKGGVGLQNFALFAPVESSIYEQQEMIKKEITLFHMCVKQSDNLHSNPFTFIKNDNTYTDAILSLEGAGMLGDNLDMWNDLKNKGVEMASLTWNERNNLAAGSSQPNRYGLTRAGKKVIQWQNNNNIVTDTAHLNEQSFWQVIELADTVVVSHTNTRALLDHPRNITDKQVAALVNKNGFIGLTFYPLFINGTNRADFSDFGRQVEHLCSIGASDIIGLGSDFDGISSTINGLSNPSDYPALINWLLARFDENIVEGLVGENFRKFWNRRRIKR
;
A
#
# COMPACT_ATOMS: atom_id res chain seq x y z
N MET A 1 1.94 21.00 -2.42
CA MET A 1 2.84 19.85 -2.75
C MET A 1 2.04 18.78 -3.45
N TYR A 2 2.70 17.98 -4.31
CA TYR A 2 2.16 16.76 -4.88
C TYR A 2 2.04 15.70 -3.77
N THR A 3 0.87 15.08 -3.62
CA THR A 3 0.64 14.04 -2.60
C THR A 3 0.38 12.70 -3.26
N ALA A 4 0.91 11.62 -2.70
CA ALA A 4 0.68 10.27 -3.18
C ALA A 4 0.51 9.30 -2.01
N ASP A 5 -0.42 8.36 -2.14
CA ASP A 5 -0.79 7.42 -1.08
C ASP A 5 -0.79 5.98 -1.61
N ALA A 6 -0.04 5.12 -0.95
CA ALA A 6 0.22 3.76 -1.41
C ALA A 6 -0.83 2.73 -1.00
N HIS A 7 -1.83 3.10 -0.18
CA HIS A 7 -2.87 2.15 0.25
C HIS A 7 -4.14 2.82 0.80
N CYS A 8 -5.29 2.39 0.30
CA CYS A 8 -6.60 2.60 0.94
C CYS A 8 -7.59 1.50 0.57
N ASP A 9 -8.63 1.30 1.40
CA ASP A 9 -9.70 0.29 1.24
C ASP A 9 -11.05 0.88 0.83
N ALA A 10 -11.03 2.02 0.15
CA ALA A 10 -12.24 2.71 -0.29
C ALA A 10 -13.19 1.83 -1.11
N LEU A 11 -12.65 0.90 -1.92
CA LEU A 11 -13.46 0.01 -2.76
C LEU A 11 -14.30 -0.95 -1.94
N LEU A 12 -13.75 -1.48 -0.84
CA LEU A 12 -14.50 -2.32 0.09
C LEU A 12 -15.67 -1.54 0.71
N LYS A 13 -15.46 -0.31 1.15
CA LYS A 13 -16.52 0.55 1.71
C LYS A 13 -17.64 0.77 0.68
N ILE A 14 -17.29 1.13 -0.55
CA ILE A 14 -18.27 1.32 -1.63
C ILE A 14 -19.01 0.00 -1.90
N ALA A 15 -18.31 -1.13 -1.92
CA ALA A 15 -18.92 -2.44 -2.15
C ALA A 15 -19.90 -2.85 -1.04
N GLN A 16 -19.66 -2.39 0.20
CA GLN A 16 -20.54 -2.56 1.34
C GLN A 16 -21.68 -1.52 1.41
N SER A 17 -21.74 -0.59 0.45
CA SER A 17 -22.69 0.54 0.40
C SER A 17 -22.46 1.58 1.51
N ASP A 18 -21.24 1.65 2.02
CA ASP A 18 -20.79 2.67 2.96
C ASP A 18 -20.15 3.86 2.22
N SER A 19 -20.10 5.02 2.89
CA SER A 19 -19.42 6.20 2.36
C SER A 19 -17.94 6.14 2.70
N PRO A 20 -17.03 6.07 1.69
CA PRO A 20 -15.59 6.00 1.96
C PRO A 20 -15.01 7.34 2.38
N LEU A 21 -13.96 7.29 3.20
CA LEU A 21 -13.14 8.45 3.58
C LEU A 21 -12.35 8.96 2.35
N VAL A 22 -11.85 8.01 1.54
CA VAL A 22 -11.16 8.31 0.28
C VAL A 22 -12.17 8.38 -0.86
N ASN A 23 -12.46 9.58 -1.31
CA ASN A 23 -13.37 9.86 -2.43
C ASN A 23 -12.86 11.07 -3.23
N ILE A 24 -13.50 11.34 -4.37
CA ILE A 24 -13.06 12.41 -5.30
C ILE A 24 -12.89 13.75 -4.62
N ASP A 25 -13.81 14.13 -3.74
CA ASP A 25 -13.77 15.44 -3.06
C ASP A 25 -12.62 15.52 -2.05
N THR A 26 -12.40 14.46 -1.27
CA THR A 26 -11.32 14.43 -0.27
C THR A 26 -9.95 14.31 -0.93
N LEU A 27 -9.80 13.54 -2.01
CA LEU A 27 -8.57 13.47 -2.82
C LEU A 27 -8.23 14.84 -3.40
N LYS A 28 -9.20 15.52 -4.02
CA LYS A 28 -8.99 16.86 -4.59
C LYS A 28 -8.59 17.88 -3.53
N LYS A 29 -9.27 17.91 -2.40
CA LYS A 29 -8.95 18.82 -1.28
C LYS A 29 -7.58 18.54 -0.67
N GLY A 30 -7.17 17.26 -0.65
CA GLY A 30 -5.87 16.81 -0.16
C GLY A 30 -4.72 17.03 -1.14
N GLY A 31 -4.99 17.44 -2.40
CA GLY A 31 -3.98 17.59 -3.44
C GLY A 31 -3.35 16.25 -3.85
N VAL A 32 -4.14 15.17 -3.80
CA VAL A 32 -3.64 13.82 -4.09
C VAL A 32 -3.55 13.60 -5.59
N GLY A 33 -2.33 13.51 -6.11
CA GLY A 33 -2.05 13.24 -7.52
C GLY A 33 -1.88 11.75 -7.84
N LEU A 34 -1.68 10.87 -6.82
CA LEU A 34 -1.58 9.42 -7.00
C LEU A 34 -2.20 8.70 -5.80
N GLN A 35 -3.13 7.79 -6.06
CA GLN A 35 -3.77 6.96 -5.04
C GLN A 35 -3.76 5.49 -5.45
N ASN A 36 -3.29 4.61 -4.57
CA ASN A 36 -3.51 3.18 -4.72
C ASN A 36 -4.81 2.77 -4.02
N PHE A 37 -5.67 2.08 -4.76
CA PHE A 37 -6.92 1.49 -4.29
C PHE A 37 -6.74 -0.01 -4.18
N ALA A 38 -6.87 -0.55 -2.98
CA ALA A 38 -6.80 -1.97 -2.74
C ALA A 38 -8.16 -2.65 -3.01
N LEU A 39 -8.09 -3.80 -3.66
CA LEU A 39 -9.14 -4.80 -3.70
C LEU A 39 -8.93 -5.69 -2.48
N PHE A 40 -9.94 -5.83 -1.64
CA PHE A 40 -9.86 -6.66 -0.43
C PHE A 40 -11.16 -7.44 -0.21
N ALA A 41 -11.04 -8.70 0.17
CA ALA A 41 -12.17 -9.50 0.60
C ALA A 41 -11.91 -10.11 1.99
N PRO A 42 -12.88 -10.02 2.93
CA PRO A 42 -12.74 -10.59 4.27
C PRO A 42 -12.36 -12.06 4.23
N VAL A 43 -11.30 -12.42 4.96
CA VAL A 43 -10.71 -13.78 4.93
C VAL A 43 -11.60 -14.84 5.58
N GLU A 44 -12.59 -14.43 6.37
CA GLU A 44 -13.59 -15.29 7.01
C GLU A 44 -14.66 -15.78 6.01
N SER A 45 -14.79 -15.10 4.87
CA SER A 45 -15.72 -15.48 3.81
C SER A 45 -15.20 -16.69 3.03
N SER A 46 -16.10 -17.44 2.41
CA SER A 46 -15.71 -18.53 1.51
C SER A 46 -14.90 -18.02 0.32
N ILE A 47 -14.07 -18.86 -0.29
CA ILE A 47 -13.27 -18.50 -1.48
C ILE A 47 -14.17 -17.94 -2.61
N TYR A 48 -15.35 -18.51 -2.79
CA TYR A 48 -16.30 -18.02 -3.79
C TYR A 48 -16.79 -16.61 -3.48
N GLU A 49 -17.18 -16.32 -2.24
CA GLU A 49 -17.61 -14.99 -1.81
C GLU A 49 -16.49 -13.96 -1.93
N GLN A 50 -15.26 -14.34 -1.57
CA GLN A 50 -14.09 -13.49 -1.75
C GLN A 50 -13.87 -13.13 -3.23
N GLN A 51 -13.95 -14.12 -4.13
CA GLN A 51 -13.82 -13.89 -5.58
C GLN A 51 -14.94 -12.99 -6.14
N GLU A 52 -16.17 -13.15 -5.69
CA GLU A 52 -17.30 -12.30 -6.10
C GLU A 52 -17.13 -10.86 -5.56
N MET A 53 -16.62 -10.69 -4.33
CA MET A 53 -16.31 -9.37 -3.78
C MET A 53 -15.26 -8.65 -4.64
N ILE A 54 -14.16 -9.31 -4.95
CA ILE A 54 -13.10 -8.74 -5.81
C ILE A 54 -13.63 -8.34 -7.19
N LYS A 55 -14.49 -9.16 -7.80
CA LYS A 55 -15.14 -8.79 -9.08
C LYS A 55 -16.03 -7.56 -8.95
N LYS A 56 -16.78 -7.45 -7.86
CA LYS A 56 -17.62 -6.29 -7.57
C LYS A 56 -16.78 -5.03 -7.40
N GLU A 57 -15.71 -5.09 -6.62
CA GLU A 57 -14.80 -3.97 -6.38
C GLU A 57 -14.10 -3.50 -7.67
N ILE A 58 -13.63 -4.42 -8.52
CA ILE A 58 -13.08 -4.08 -9.84
C ILE A 58 -14.10 -3.32 -10.68
N THR A 59 -15.35 -3.78 -10.70
CA THR A 59 -16.42 -3.12 -11.43
C THR A 59 -16.66 -1.71 -10.92
N LEU A 60 -16.71 -1.54 -9.59
CA LEU A 60 -16.88 -0.24 -8.94
C LEU A 60 -15.70 0.69 -9.21
N PHE A 61 -14.45 0.19 -9.16
CA PHE A 61 -13.27 0.96 -9.51
C PHE A 61 -13.38 1.55 -10.92
N HIS A 62 -13.67 0.71 -11.92
CA HIS A 62 -13.81 1.18 -13.31
C HIS A 62 -15.00 2.13 -13.50
N MET A 63 -16.08 1.95 -12.74
CA MET A 63 -17.20 2.89 -12.74
C MET A 63 -16.79 4.26 -12.18
N CYS A 64 -16.09 4.29 -11.05
CA CYS A 64 -15.59 5.53 -10.45
C CYS A 64 -14.65 6.28 -11.40
N VAL A 65 -13.70 5.57 -12.03
CA VAL A 65 -12.78 6.15 -13.02
C VAL A 65 -13.54 6.70 -14.23
N LYS A 66 -14.52 5.95 -14.74
CA LYS A 66 -15.30 6.37 -15.92
C LYS A 66 -16.20 7.58 -15.65
N GLN A 67 -16.70 7.71 -14.44
CA GLN A 67 -17.66 8.76 -14.06
C GLN A 67 -17.02 10.07 -13.60
N SER A 68 -15.68 10.11 -13.47
CA SER A 68 -14.98 11.27 -12.94
C SER A 68 -13.87 11.76 -13.87
N ASP A 69 -13.91 13.05 -14.20
CA ASP A 69 -12.81 13.71 -14.90
C ASP A 69 -11.58 13.97 -13.97
N ASN A 70 -11.72 13.72 -12.67
CA ASN A 70 -10.67 13.94 -11.69
C ASN A 70 -9.96 12.64 -11.25
N LEU A 71 -10.39 11.47 -11.73
CA LEU A 71 -9.77 10.17 -11.38
C LEU A 71 -9.40 9.44 -12.68
N HIS A 72 -8.13 9.21 -12.89
CA HIS A 72 -7.64 8.54 -14.08
C HIS A 72 -6.96 7.22 -13.71
N SER A 73 -7.21 6.17 -14.48
CA SER A 73 -6.46 4.93 -14.38
C SER A 73 -5.91 4.58 -15.75
N ASN A 74 -4.62 4.80 -15.91
CA ASN A 74 -3.89 4.49 -17.12
C ASN A 74 -2.75 3.53 -16.78
N PRO A 75 -3.03 2.22 -16.65
CA PRO A 75 -1.99 1.24 -16.37
C PRO A 75 -0.86 1.37 -17.38
N PHE A 76 0.38 1.36 -16.88
CA PHE A 76 1.58 1.43 -17.70
C PHE A 76 1.94 2.79 -18.31
N THR A 77 1.25 3.89 -18.00
CA THR A 77 1.66 5.24 -18.38
C THR A 77 2.51 5.90 -17.27
N PHE A 78 3.38 6.85 -17.65
CA PHE A 78 4.13 7.64 -16.66
C PHE A 78 3.18 8.54 -15.87
N ILE A 79 3.34 8.52 -14.55
CA ILE A 79 2.64 9.41 -13.62
C ILE A 79 3.37 10.74 -13.57
N LYS A 80 2.68 11.82 -13.91
CA LYS A 80 3.20 13.18 -13.89
C LYS A 80 3.20 13.71 -12.45
N ASN A 81 4.04 14.71 -12.19
CA ASN A 81 3.90 15.52 -10.99
C ASN A 81 2.83 16.60 -11.28
N ASP A 82 1.58 16.18 -11.18
CA ASP A 82 0.40 16.99 -11.44
C ASP A 82 -0.70 16.54 -10.48
N ASN A 83 -1.29 17.45 -9.74
CA ASN A 83 -2.37 17.19 -8.79
C ASN A 83 -3.69 17.83 -9.21
N THR A 84 -3.85 18.17 -10.49
CA THR A 84 -5.13 18.62 -11.05
C THR A 84 -6.14 17.49 -11.17
N TYR A 85 -5.64 16.25 -11.22
CA TYR A 85 -6.39 15.00 -11.15
C TYR A 85 -5.62 13.96 -10.33
N THR A 86 -6.26 12.88 -9.96
CA THR A 86 -5.64 11.75 -9.27
C THR A 86 -5.40 10.59 -10.24
N ASP A 87 -4.16 10.16 -10.42
CA ASP A 87 -3.86 8.86 -11.03
C ASP A 87 -4.21 7.75 -10.03
N ALA A 88 -4.98 6.77 -10.49
CA ALA A 88 -5.44 5.64 -9.69
C ALA A 88 -4.66 4.37 -10.05
N ILE A 89 -4.04 3.75 -9.06
CA ILE A 89 -3.47 2.40 -9.13
C ILE A 89 -4.49 1.43 -8.55
N LEU A 90 -4.60 0.25 -9.13
CA LEU A 90 -5.39 -0.85 -8.59
C LEU A 90 -4.47 -1.94 -8.06
N SER A 91 -4.66 -2.34 -6.80
CA SER A 91 -3.92 -3.43 -6.18
C SER A 91 -4.84 -4.52 -5.63
N LEU A 92 -4.27 -5.68 -5.31
CA LEU A 92 -4.95 -6.76 -4.58
C LEU A 92 -4.27 -6.97 -3.23
N GLU A 93 -5.03 -6.93 -2.16
CA GLU A 93 -4.59 -7.29 -0.82
C GLU A 93 -5.08 -8.68 -0.43
N GLY A 94 -4.11 -9.59 -0.18
CA GLY A 94 -4.42 -10.95 0.24
C GLY A 94 -4.92 -11.85 -0.89
N ALA A 95 -4.01 -12.42 -1.68
CA ALA A 95 -4.33 -13.20 -2.88
C ALA A 95 -4.70 -14.69 -2.62
N GLY A 96 -5.02 -15.07 -1.38
CA GLY A 96 -5.30 -16.47 -1.01
C GLY A 96 -6.41 -17.12 -1.84
N MET A 97 -7.45 -16.36 -2.20
CA MET A 97 -8.59 -16.84 -2.98
C MET A 97 -8.25 -17.17 -4.44
N LEU A 98 -7.11 -16.71 -4.93
CA LEU A 98 -6.62 -17.03 -6.29
C LEU A 98 -5.74 -18.27 -6.28
N GLY A 99 -5.01 -18.52 -5.20
CA GLY A 99 -3.97 -19.53 -5.16
C GLY A 99 -2.94 -19.32 -6.27
N ASP A 100 -2.44 -20.41 -6.86
CA ASP A 100 -1.55 -20.40 -8.00
C ASP A 100 -2.25 -20.63 -9.35
N ASN A 101 -3.54 -20.29 -9.43
CA ASN A 101 -4.31 -20.29 -10.67
C ASN A 101 -3.92 -19.08 -11.54
N LEU A 102 -2.97 -19.28 -12.45
CA LEU A 102 -2.41 -18.20 -13.27
C LEU A 102 -3.42 -17.59 -14.25
N ASP A 103 -4.50 -18.28 -14.59
CA ASP A 103 -5.55 -17.71 -15.45
C ASP A 103 -6.31 -16.61 -14.70
N MET A 104 -6.58 -16.80 -13.40
CA MET A 104 -7.18 -15.76 -12.56
C MET A 104 -6.24 -14.56 -12.37
N TRP A 105 -4.94 -14.81 -12.20
CA TRP A 105 -3.94 -13.76 -12.14
C TRP A 105 -3.85 -12.97 -13.44
N ASN A 106 -3.91 -13.64 -14.60
CA ASN A 106 -3.96 -12.99 -15.91
C ASN A 106 -5.24 -12.14 -16.07
N ASP A 107 -6.38 -12.63 -15.62
CA ASP A 107 -7.64 -11.87 -15.63
C ASP A 107 -7.55 -10.59 -14.80
N LEU A 108 -7.00 -10.65 -13.58
CA LEU A 108 -6.80 -9.46 -12.75
C LEU A 108 -5.83 -8.44 -13.39
N LYS A 109 -4.71 -8.91 -13.93
CA LYS A 109 -3.79 -8.04 -14.68
C LYS A 109 -4.49 -7.34 -15.85
N ASN A 110 -5.29 -8.07 -16.62
CA ASN A 110 -6.05 -7.51 -17.76
C ASN A 110 -7.11 -6.49 -17.30
N LYS A 111 -7.56 -6.58 -16.05
CA LYS A 111 -8.46 -5.62 -15.41
C LYS A 111 -7.73 -4.45 -14.74
N GLY A 112 -6.40 -4.37 -14.87
CA GLY A 112 -5.60 -3.24 -14.45
C GLY A 112 -4.93 -3.38 -13.08
N VAL A 113 -4.96 -4.55 -12.43
CA VAL A 113 -4.19 -4.77 -11.20
C VAL A 113 -2.70 -4.73 -11.51
N GLU A 114 -1.97 -3.86 -10.80
CA GLU A 114 -0.55 -3.59 -11.01
C GLU A 114 0.33 -3.93 -9.78
N MET A 115 -0.28 -4.21 -8.63
CA MET A 115 0.39 -4.58 -7.40
C MET A 115 -0.44 -5.63 -6.66
N ALA A 116 0.20 -6.59 -5.98
CA ALA A 116 -0.53 -7.54 -5.16
C ALA A 116 0.31 -8.07 -4.00
N SER A 117 -0.33 -8.23 -2.83
CA SER A 117 0.19 -8.99 -1.69
C SER A 117 -0.29 -10.44 -1.71
N LEU A 118 0.49 -11.35 -1.11
CA LEU A 118 0.15 -12.77 -1.08
C LEU A 118 -0.83 -13.12 0.04
N THR A 119 -0.77 -12.38 1.15
CA THR A 119 -1.57 -12.67 2.35
C THR A 119 -2.18 -11.42 2.92
N TRP A 120 -3.23 -11.58 3.70
CA TRP A 120 -3.55 -10.72 4.83
C TRP A 120 -2.80 -11.23 6.08
N ASN A 121 -3.31 -11.06 7.29
CA ASN A 121 -2.59 -11.46 8.51
C ASN A 121 -2.42 -12.97 8.68
N GLU A 122 -3.29 -13.76 8.04
CA GLU A 122 -3.37 -15.21 8.20
C GLU A 122 -2.43 -15.95 7.24
N ARG A 123 -2.23 -17.22 7.50
CA ARG A 123 -1.61 -18.13 6.55
C ARG A 123 -2.65 -18.60 5.53
N ASN A 124 -2.25 -18.58 4.26
CA ASN A 124 -3.04 -19.15 3.19
C ASN A 124 -2.22 -20.16 2.35
N ASN A 125 -2.71 -20.52 1.18
CA ASN A 125 -2.05 -21.45 0.26
C ASN A 125 -0.81 -20.87 -0.45
N LEU A 126 -0.52 -19.57 -0.31
CA LEU A 126 0.64 -18.90 -0.93
C LEU A 126 1.77 -18.63 0.07
N ALA A 127 1.44 -18.09 1.25
CA ALA A 127 2.42 -17.63 2.22
C ALA A 127 1.85 -17.60 3.65
N ALA A 128 2.71 -17.26 4.60
CA ALA A 128 2.34 -16.97 5.98
C ALA A 128 2.28 -15.46 6.22
N GLY A 129 1.15 -15.00 6.77
CA GLY A 129 0.93 -13.62 7.18
C GLY A 129 1.48 -13.31 8.57
N SER A 130 1.36 -12.05 8.99
CA SER A 130 1.99 -11.49 10.20
C SER A 130 1.53 -12.08 11.52
N SER A 131 0.34 -12.70 11.57
CA SER A 131 -0.13 -13.43 12.75
C SER A 131 0.53 -14.81 12.92
N GLN A 132 1.32 -15.25 11.95
CA GLN A 132 1.87 -16.60 11.91
C GLN A 132 3.31 -16.68 12.39
N PRO A 133 3.70 -17.77 13.06
CA PRO A 133 5.09 -18.00 13.46
C PRO A 133 6.06 -18.03 12.27
N ASN A 134 7.28 -17.52 12.48
CA ASN A 134 8.34 -17.47 11.45
C ASN A 134 8.90 -18.84 10.99
N ARG A 135 8.41 -19.96 11.55
CA ARG A 135 8.70 -21.28 10.96
C ARG A 135 7.94 -21.53 9.64
N TYR A 136 6.93 -20.74 9.34
CA TYR A 136 6.19 -20.77 8.09
C TYR A 136 6.64 -19.61 7.20
N GLY A 137 6.71 -19.85 5.90
CA GLY A 137 7.10 -18.87 4.90
C GLY A 137 6.28 -19.05 3.63
N LEU A 138 6.90 -18.75 2.48
CA LEU A 138 6.33 -18.99 1.16
C LEU A 138 6.11 -20.47 0.91
N THR A 139 4.96 -20.81 0.33
CA THR A 139 4.71 -22.13 -0.23
C THR A 139 5.33 -22.27 -1.63
N ARG A 140 5.29 -23.49 -2.20
CA ARG A 140 5.64 -23.69 -3.60
C ARG A 140 4.74 -22.87 -4.54
N ALA A 141 3.45 -22.76 -4.23
CA ALA A 141 2.49 -21.94 -4.97
C ALA A 141 2.83 -20.45 -4.88
N GLY A 142 3.18 -19.95 -3.69
CA GLY A 142 3.60 -18.56 -3.50
C GLY A 142 4.84 -18.20 -4.32
N LYS A 143 5.85 -19.08 -4.36
CA LYS A 143 7.04 -18.86 -5.20
C LYS A 143 6.71 -18.81 -6.70
N LYS A 144 5.79 -19.66 -7.16
CA LYS A 144 5.29 -19.64 -8.55
C LYS A 144 4.58 -18.33 -8.88
N VAL A 145 3.77 -17.82 -7.93
CA VAL A 145 3.07 -16.55 -8.11
C VAL A 145 4.05 -15.38 -8.16
N ILE A 146 5.06 -15.32 -7.28
CA ILE A 146 6.09 -14.25 -7.35
C ILE A 146 6.82 -14.27 -8.70
N GLN A 147 7.17 -15.45 -9.21
CA GLN A 147 7.77 -15.54 -10.54
C GLN A 147 6.83 -15.04 -11.64
N TRP A 148 5.52 -15.32 -11.52
CA TRP A 148 4.52 -14.78 -12.44
C TRP A 148 4.43 -13.25 -12.30
N GLN A 149 4.43 -12.70 -11.08
CA GLN A 149 4.44 -11.24 -10.83
C GLN A 149 5.65 -10.58 -11.51
N ASN A 150 6.86 -11.15 -11.35
CA ASN A 150 8.07 -10.66 -12.02
C ASN A 150 7.91 -10.62 -13.54
N ASN A 151 7.48 -11.72 -14.14
CA ASN A 151 7.30 -11.86 -15.61
C ASN A 151 6.22 -10.94 -16.18
N ASN A 152 5.29 -10.49 -15.32
CA ASN A 152 4.17 -9.64 -15.70
C ASN A 152 4.30 -8.19 -15.22
N ASN A 153 5.44 -7.82 -14.62
CA ASN A 153 5.70 -6.49 -14.08
C ASN A 153 4.66 -6.05 -13.02
N ILE A 154 4.18 -7.01 -12.24
CA ILE A 154 3.31 -6.77 -11.08
C ILE A 154 4.21 -6.55 -9.86
N VAL A 155 3.96 -5.47 -9.12
CA VAL A 155 4.69 -5.17 -7.89
C VAL A 155 4.29 -6.16 -6.81
N THR A 156 5.27 -6.78 -6.15
CA THR A 156 5.01 -7.62 -4.98
C THR A 156 4.94 -6.75 -3.73
N ASP A 157 3.76 -6.70 -3.12
CA ASP A 157 3.56 -6.03 -1.84
C ASP A 157 3.81 -7.01 -0.70
N THR A 158 4.64 -6.60 0.25
CA THR A 158 5.02 -7.38 1.43
C THR A 158 4.29 -6.95 2.71
N ALA A 159 3.37 -6.00 2.62
CA ALA A 159 2.45 -5.72 3.71
C ALA A 159 1.74 -7.01 4.15
N HIS A 160 1.51 -7.16 5.44
CA HIS A 160 0.92 -8.36 6.06
C HIS A 160 1.76 -9.64 6.06
N LEU A 161 2.90 -9.73 5.37
CA LEU A 161 3.74 -10.91 5.47
C LEU A 161 4.39 -11.05 6.86
N ASN A 162 4.53 -12.28 7.34
CA ASN A 162 5.44 -12.54 8.46
C ASN A 162 6.91 -12.38 8.02
N GLU A 163 7.82 -12.29 8.96
CA GLU A 163 9.23 -12.00 8.67
C GLU A 163 9.87 -13.05 7.77
N GLN A 164 9.57 -14.34 7.96
CA GLN A 164 10.12 -15.41 7.11
C GLN A 164 9.65 -15.30 5.65
N SER A 165 8.37 -15.03 5.41
CA SER A 165 7.82 -14.82 4.07
C SER A 165 8.42 -13.56 3.44
N PHE A 166 8.58 -12.47 4.20
CA PHE A 166 9.22 -11.24 3.74
C PHE A 166 10.63 -11.50 3.19
N TRP A 167 11.49 -12.21 3.95
CA TRP A 167 12.86 -12.46 3.50
C TRP A 167 12.91 -13.30 2.22
N GLN A 168 12.02 -14.29 2.11
CA GLN A 168 11.93 -15.09 0.88
C GLN A 168 11.42 -14.28 -0.31
N VAL A 169 10.51 -13.30 -0.09
CA VAL A 169 10.07 -12.36 -1.15
C VAL A 169 11.23 -11.46 -1.57
N ILE A 170 12.00 -10.91 -0.63
CA ILE A 170 13.17 -10.06 -0.92
C ILE A 170 14.18 -10.80 -1.82
N GLU A 171 14.33 -12.11 -1.66
CA GLU A 171 15.22 -12.90 -2.51
C GLU A 171 14.66 -13.12 -3.93
N LEU A 172 13.34 -13.27 -4.06
CA LEU A 172 12.71 -13.74 -5.29
C LEU A 172 12.07 -12.65 -6.15
N ALA A 173 11.53 -11.61 -5.54
CA ALA A 173 10.77 -10.58 -6.25
C ALA A 173 11.70 -9.50 -6.85
N ASP A 174 11.41 -9.08 -8.08
CA ASP A 174 12.16 -8.02 -8.78
C ASP A 174 11.83 -6.63 -8.26
N THR A 175 10.56 -6.38 -7.93
CA THR A 175 10.05 -5.10 -7.47
C THR A 175 9.20 -5.29 -6.22
N VAL A 176 9.59 -4.65 -5.13
CA VAL A 176 9.02 -4.89 -3.79
C VAL A 176 8.59 -3.58 -3.14
N VAL A 177 7.45 -3.61 -2.49
CA VAL A 177 6.96 -2.55 -1.60
C VAL A 177 6.52 -3.13 -0.26
N VAL A 178 6.35 -2.26 0.72
CA VAL A 178 5.45 -2.43 1.86
C VAL A 178 4.45 -1.28 1.76
N SER A 179 3.25 -1.56 1.26
CA SER A 179 2.27 -0.50 0.95
C SER A 179 1.82 0.28 2.18
N HIS A 180 1.71 -0.38 3.35
CA HIS A 180 1.31 0.23 4.62
C HIS A 180 1.93 -0.52 5.82
N THR A 181 2.71 0.20 6.63
CA THR A 181 3.41 -0.30 7.83
C THR A 181 3.93 0.85 8.69
N ASN A 182 4.59 0.52 9.81
CA ASN A 182 5.42 1.44 10.59
C ASN A 182 6.73 0.73 11.02
N THR A 183 7.58 1.38 11.82
CA THR A 183 8.84 0.78 12.27
C THR A 183 8.71 0.01 13.58
N ARG A 184 9.27 -1.19 13.60
CA ARG A 184 9.29 -2.04 14.82
C ARG A 184 10.21 -1.49 15.89
N ALA A 185 11.20 -0.68 15.54
CA ALA A 185 12.08 -0.04 16.49
C ALA A 185 11.35 0.86 17.50
N LEU A 186 10.26 1.50 17.09
CA LEU A 186 9.44 2.36 17.96
C LEU A 186 8.27 1.61 18.62
N LEU A 187 7.76 0.58 17.97
CA LEU A 187 6.71 -0.28 18.53
C LEU A 187 6.88 -1.71 18.02
N ASP A 188 7.19 -2.64 18.93
CA ASP A 188 7.26 -4.07 18.60
C ASP A 188 5.87 -4.64 18.34
N HIS A 189 5.47 -4.54 17.08
CA HIS A 189 4.22 -5.06 16.56
C HIS A 189 4.48 -5.92 15.31
N PRO A 190 3.82 -7.09 15.12
CA PRO A 190 4.10 -7.99 14.00
C PRO A 190 3.81 -7.38 12.62
N ARG A 191 2.96 -6.34 12.54
CA ARG A 191 2.68 -5.59 11.31
C ARG A 191 3.75 -4.54 10.99
N ASN A 192 4.62 -4.20 11.95
CA ASN A 192 5.72 -3.25 11.78
C ASN A 192 6.98 -3.96 11.27
N ILE A 193 7.77 -3.25 10.44
CA ILE A 193 9.00 -3.78 9.87
C ILE A 193 10.23 -3.42 10.72
N THR A 194 11.20 -4.31 10.72
CA THR A 194 12.48 -4.13 11.43
C THR A 194 13.44 -3.27 10.61
N ASP A 195 14.45 -2.67 11.26
CA ASP A 195 15.50 -1.89 10.58
C ASP A 195 16.26 -2.72 9.54
N LYS A 196 16.40 -4.04 9.76
CA LYS A 196 16.99 -4.96 8.78
C LYS A 196 16.14 -5.09 7.53
N GLN A 197 14.82 -5.15 7.68
CA GLN A 197 13.89 -5.17 6.55
C GLN A 197 13.89 -3.83 5.81
N VAL A 198 13.97 -2.71 6.54
CA VAL A 198 14.15 -1.37 5.94
C VAL A 198 15.42 -1.33 5.09
N ALA A 199 16.57 -1.77 5.63
CA ALA A 199 17.83 -1.81 4.89
C ALA A 199 17.75 -2.68 3.62
N ALA A 200 17.03 -3.81 3.69
CA ALA A 200 16.82 -4.67 2.51
C ALA A 200 15.97 -3.97 1.43
N LEU A 201 14.94 -3.20 1.83
CA LEU A 201 14.12 -2.41 0.91
C LEU A 201 14.92 -1.25 0.30
N VAL A 202 15.78 -0.57 1.08
CA VAL A 202 16.71 0.45 0.55
C VAL A 202 17.60 -0.16 -0.54
N ASN A 203 18.23 -1.32 -0.26
CA ASN A 203 19.09 -2.01 -1.23
C ASN A 203 18.34 -2.48 -2.50
N LYS A 204 17.05 -2.78 -2.39
CA LYS A 204 16.18 -3.15 -3.50
C LYS A 204 15.64 -1.94 -4.28
N ASN A 205 15.89 -0.70 -3.82
CA ASN A 205 15.19 0.48 -4.27
C ASN A 205 13.66 0.29 -4.21
N GLY A 206 13.18 -0.33 -3.13
CA GLY A 206 11.77 -0.58 -2.87
C GLY A 206 11.02 0.69 -2.44
N PHE A 207 9.87 0.50 -1.80
CA PHE A 207 9.09 1.60 -1.22
C PHE A 207 8.45 1.15 0.10
N ILE A 208 8.30 2.09 1.03
CA ILE A 208 7.69 1.88 2.35
C ILE A 208 6.61 2.94 2.57
N GLY A 209 5.33 2.54 2.58
CA GLY A 209 4.21 3.38 2.96
C GLY A 209 3.98 3.36 4.47
N LEU A 210 3.95 4.55 5.09
CA LEU A 210 3.67 4.69 6.52
C LEU A 210 2.17 4.82 6.75
N THR A 211 1.62 3.92 7.59
CA THR A 211 0.19 3.95 7.93
C THR A 211 -0.11 4.92 9.06
N PHE A 212 -1.32 5.45 9.04
CA PHE A 212 -1.85 6.33 10.09
C PHE A 212 -2.56 5.58 11.21
N TYR A 213 -2.45 4.26 11.25
CA TYR A 213 -3.09 3.46 12.28
C TYR A 213 -2.39 3.61 13.64
N PRO A 214 -3.03 4.22 14.66
CA PRO A 214 -2.39 4.47 15.94
C PRO A 214 -1.85 3.23 16.63
N LEU A 215 -2.54 2.09 16.48
CA LEU A 215 -2.11 0.81 17.07
C LEU A 215 -0.78 0.31 16.50
N PHE A 216 -0.38 0.75 15.28
CA PHE A 216 0.92 0.42 14.70
C PHE A 216 1.96 1.51 14.93
N ILE A 217 1.54 2.72 15.31
CA ILE A 217 2.42 3.85 15.58
C ILE A 217 2.95 3.83 17.01
N ASN A 218 2.06 3.75 18.01
CA ASN A 218 2.41 3.83 19.44
C ASN A 218 1.68 2.80 20.32
N GLY A 219 0.89 1.90 19.74
CA GLY A 219 0.18 0.82 20.45
C GLY A 219 -1.07 1.29 21.21
N THR A 220 -1.52 2.51 21.00
CA THR A 220 -2.71 3.08 21.65
C THR A 220 -3.75 3.47 20.59
N ASN A 221 -4.96 3.85 21.03
CA ASN A 221 -5.98 4.40 20.13
C ASN A 221 -5.81 5.92 19.88
N ARG A 222 -4.73 6.52 20.36
CA ARG A 222 -4.46 7.95 20.28
C ARG A 222 -3.01 8.18 19.87
N ALA A 223 -2.83 8.50 18.63
CA ALA A 223 -1.58 9.03 18.09
C ALA A 223 -1.85 10.39 17.44
N ASP A 224 -0.81 11.18 17.27
CA ASP A 224 -0.89 12.50 16.63
C ASP A 224 0.25 12.68 15.60
N PHE A 225 0.36 13.86 15.02
CA PHE A 225 1.43 14.18 14.06
C PHE A 225 2.84 14.03 14.66
N SER A 226 3.00 14.23 15.97
CA SER A 226 4.30 14.04 16.64
C SER A 226 4.69 12.57 16.69
N ASP A 227 3.72 11.68 16.96
CA ASP A 227 3.94 10.24 16.94
C ASP A 227 4.33 9.76 15.53
N PHE A 228 3.61 10.24 14.51
CA PHE A 228 3.94 9.97 13.10
C PHE A 228 5.31 10.54 12.73
N GLY A 229 5.62 11.76 13.16
CA GLY A 229 6.92 12.39 12.93
C GLY A 229 8.10 11.58 13.47
N ARG A 230 7.95 10.92 14.62
CA ARG A 230 8.98 10.01 15.15
C ARG A 230 9.24 8.79 14.25
N GLN A 231 8.20 8.26 13.58
CA GLN A 231 8.38 7.19 12.59
C GLN A 231 9.23 7.70 11.40
N VAL A 232 8.93 8.89 10.90
CA VAL A 232 9.68 9.54 9.81
C VAL A 232 11.13 9.80 10.22
N GLU A 233 11.35 10.39 11.40
CA GLU A 233 12.68 10.71 11.92
C GLU A 233 13.55 9.45 12.05
N HIS A 234 13.00 8.37 12.63
CA HIS A 234 13.73 7.10 12.76
C HIS A 234 14.13 6.56 11.38
N LEU A 235 13.20 6.47 10.44
CA LEU A 235 13.48 5.93 9.10
C LEU A 235 14.48 6.77 8.32
N CYS A 236 14.41 8.10 8.43
CA CYS A 236 15.42 8.99 7.86
C CYS A 236 16.81 8.76 8.48
N SER A 237 16.87 8.56 9.80
CA SER A 237 18.14 8.34 10.53
C SER A 237 18.86 7.06 10.10
N ILE A 238 18.14 6.06 9.59
CA ILE A 238 18.69 4.79 9.09
C ILE A 238 18.78 4.74 7.54
N GLY A 239 18.67 5.89 6.87
CA GLY A 239 18.95 6.03 5.44
C GLY A 239 17.78 5.66 4.51
N ALA A 240 16.54 5.69 4.98
CA ALA A 240 15.37 5.36 4.17
C ALA A 240 14.62 6.57 3.59
N SER A 241 15.14 7.81 3.73
CA SER A 241 14.47 9.05 3.32
C SER A 241 13.92 9.02 1.89
N ASP A 242 14.62 8.36 0.97
CA ASP A 242 14.29 8.33 -0.46
C ASP A 242 13.27 7.26 -0.86
N ILE A 243 12.88 6.39 0.09
CA ILE A 243 11.97 5.26 -0.18
C ILE A 243 10.74 5.22 0.72
N ILE A 244 10.62 6.15 1.69
CA ILE A 244 9.44 6.24 2.55
C ILE A 244 8.38 7.17 1.91
N GLY A 245 7.11 6.86 2.20
CA GLY A 245 5.98 7.69 1.78
C GLY A 245 4.74 7.43 2.61
N LEU A 246 3.60 7.92 2.14
CA LEU A 246 2.31 7.67 2.77
C LEU A 246 1.76 6.33 2.30
N GLY A 247 1.19 5.57 3.22
CA GLY A 247 0.40 4.37 2.98
C GLY A 247 -0.72 4.38 4.02
N SER A 248 -1.69 5.28 3.82
CA SER A 248 -2.61 5.77 4.85
C SER A 248 -3.37 4.69 5.58
N ASP A 249 -3.78 3.67 4.82
CA ASP A 249 -4.68 2.62 5.28
C ASP A 249 -6.09 3.16 5.60
N PHE A 250 -6.44 4.33 5.00
CA PHE A 250 -7.79 4.88 5.12
C PHE A 250 -8.82 3.87 4.62
N ASP A 251 -9.97 3.87 5.27
CA ASP A 251 -11.08 2.95 5.03
C ASP A 251 -10.82 1.50 5.51
N GLY A 252 -9.55 1.08 5.76
CA GLY A 252 -9.16 -0.23 6.28
C GLY A 252 -8.93 -0.27 7.79
N ILE A 253 -8.75 0.88 8.43
CA ILE A 253 -8.45 1.01 9.85
C ILE A 253 -9.62 1.60 10.65
N SER A 254 -9.70 1.23 11.93
CA SER A 254 -10.78 1.66 12.81
C SER A 254 -10.62 3.09 13.37
N SER A 255 -9.40 3.62 13.32
CA SER A 255 -9.07 4.97 13.77
C SER A 255 -7.80 5.47 13.10
N THR A 256 -7.65 6.77 12.99
CA THR A 256 -6.50 7.46 12.43
C THR A 256 -5.82 8.35 13.46
N ILE A 257 -4.65 8.90 13.14
CA ILE A 257 -3.98 9.86 14.01
C ILE A 257 -4.82 11.14 14.15
N ASN A 258 -4.75 11.79 15.33
CA ASN A 258 -5.47 13.03 15.59
C ASN A 258 -5.08 14.13 14.60
N GLY A 259 -6.08 14.78 14.01
CA GLY A 259 -5.89 15.82 13.01
C GLY A 259 -5.81 15.33 11.57
N LEU A 260 -6.00 14.01 11.33
CA LEU A 260 -5.98 13.41 10.00
C LEU A 260 -7.12 12.39 9.86
N SER A 261 -8.29 12.84 9.47
CA SER A 261 -9.50 12.00 9.39
C SER A 261 -9.72 11.40 7.99
N ASN A 262 -9.23 12.06 6.95
CA ASN A 262 -9.35 11.65 5.55
C ASN A 262 -8.35 12.45 4.69
N PRO A 263 -8.19 12.19 3.38
CA PRO A 263 -7.21 12.87 2.54
C PRO A 263 -7.29 14.40 2.55
N SER A 264 -8.44 15.02 2.81
CA SER A 264 -8.56 16.48 2.84
C SER A 264 -7.75 17.14 3.96
N ASP A 265 -7.27 16.37 4.93
CA ASP A 265 -6.42 16.84 6.03
C ASP A 265 -4.92 16.79 5.71
N TYR A 266 -4.50 16.23 4.56
CA TYR A 266 -3.08 16.19 4.15
C TYR A 266 -2.38 17.56 4.17
N PRO A 267 -3.01 18.69 3.78
CA PRO A 267 -2.39 20.01 3.90
C PRO A 267 -1.97 20.36 5.33
N ALA A 268 -2.75 19.93 6.34
CA ALA A 268 -2.41 20.16 7.75
C ALA A 268 -1.19 19.33 8.19
N LEU A 269 -1.13 18.05 7.76
CA LEU A 269 0.04 17.18 7.99
C LEU A 269 1.29 17.76 7.30
N ILE A 270 1.18 18.18 6.04
CA ILE A 270 2.28 18.75 5.27
C ILE A 270 2.84 20.02 5.97
N ASN A 271 1.98 20.93 6.39
CA ASN A 271 2.39 22.13 7.10
C ASN A 271 3.10 21.80 8.43
N TRP A 272 2.62 20.77 9.14
CA TRP A 272 3.25 20.32 10.38
C TRP A 272 4.64 19.72 10.13
N LEU A 273 4.79 18.92 9.05
CA LEU A 273 6.06 18.31 8.65
C LEU A 273 7.08 19.38 8.20
N LEU A 274 6.67 20.35 7.38
CA LEU A 274 7.54 21.44 6.91
C LEU A 274 8.11 22.31 8.03
N ALA A 275 7.41 22.38 9.16
CA ALA A 275 7.91 23.08 10.33
C ALA A 275 9.02 22.32 11.10
N ARG A 276 9.31 21.06 10.71
CA ARG A 276 10.19 20.12 11.48
C ARG A 276 11.22 19.38 10.66
N PHE A 277 10.99 19.21 9.38
CA PHE A 277 11.84 18.46 8.46
C PHE A 277 12.23 19.34 7.26
N ASP A 278 13.36 19.02 6.65
CA ASP A 278 13.79 19.66 5.42
C ASP A 278 12.74 19.46 4.31
N GLU A 279 12.50 20.48 3.50
CA GLU A 279 11.48 20.49 2.44
C GLU A 279 11.62 19.29 1.49
N ASN A 280 12.85 18.93 1.10
CA ASN A 280 13.13 17.78 0.23
C ASN A 280 12.66 16.44 0.85
N ILE A 281 12.81 16.28 2.18
CA ILE A 281 12.34 15.10 2.90
C ILE A 281 10.81 15.06 2.88
N VAL A 282 10.17 16.21 3.13
CA VAL A 282 8.71 16.31 3.12
C VAL A 282 8.15 16.03 1.72
N GLU A 283 8.71 16.66 0.67
CA GLU A 283 8.30 16.39 -0.72
C GLU A 283 8.44 14.91 -1.08
N GLY A 284 9.55 14.28 -0.70
CA GLY A 284 9.77 12.84 -0.87
C GLY A 284 8.68 12.01 -0.19
N LEU A 285 8.50 12.25 1.12
CA LEU A 285 7.58 11.53 1.98
C LEU A 285 6.12 11.66 1.52
N VAL A 286 5.66 12.87 1.21
CA VAL A 286 4.24 13.08 0.92
C VAL A 286 3.82 12.65 -0.48
N GLY A 287 4.79 12.42 -1.42
CA GLY A 287 4.38 11.99 -2.75
C GLY A 287 5.50 11.58 -3.71
N GLU A 288 6.59 12.35 -3.79
CA GLU A 288 7.60 12.17 -4.83
C GLU A 288 8.30 10.79 -4.79
N ASN A 289 8.54 10.23 -3.60
CA ASN A 289 9.18 8.92 -3.49
C ASN A 289 8.30 7.83 -4.08
N PHE A 290 6.99 7.82 -3.79
CA PHE A 290 6.07 6.83 -4.36
C PHE A 290 5.91 7.01 -5.87
N ARG A 291 5.74 8.24 -6.34
CA ARG A 291 5.67 8.55 -7.78
C ARG A 291 6.94 8.12 -8.53
N LYS A 292 8.12 8.43 -8.00
CA LYS A 292 9.41 8.02 -8.58
C LYS A 292 9.58 6.51 -8.58
N PHE A 293 9.22 5.83 -7.47
CA PHE A 293 9.23 4.38 -7.40
C PHE A 293 8.32 3.79 -8.47
N TRP A 294 7.09 4.29 -8.58
CA TRP A 294 6.11 3.79 -9.53
C TRP A 294 6.54 3.96 -10.98
N ASN A 295 7.16 5.09 -11.32
CA ASN A 295 7.66 5.36 -12.66
C ASN A 295 8.91 4.53 -13.02
N ARG A 296 9.83 4.29 -12.08
CA ARG A 296 11.05 3.49 -12.34
C ARG A 296 10.73 2.07 -12.85
N ARG A 297 9.70 1.42 -12.32
CA ARG A 297 9.32 0.09 -12.78
C ARG A 297 8.87 0.04 -14.24
N ARG A 298 8.40 1.18 -14.77
CA ARG A 298 7.90 1.31 -16.15
C ARG A 298 9.02 1.47 -17.17
N ILE A 299 10.22 1.81 -16.74
CA ILE A 299 11.42 1.96 -17.59
C ILE A 299 12.11 0.61 -17.85
N LYS A 300 11.92 -0.38 -16.97
CA LYS A 300 12.57 -1.69 -17.05
C LYS A 300 11.97 -2.65 -18.07
N ARG A 301 11.23 -2.17 -19.06
CA ARG A 301 10.63 -2.94 -20.15
C ARG A 301 11.55 -3.04 -21.35
#